data_f2d927d5d2f95b6d78e228c31270199d
#
_entry.id   f2d927d5d2f95b6d78e228c31270199d
#
_cell.length_a   1.000
_cell.length_b   1.000
_cell.length_c   1.000
_cell.angle_alpha   90.00
_cell.angle_beta   90.00
_cell.angle_gamma   90.00
#
_symmetry.space_group_name_H-M   'P 1'
#
loop_
_entity.id
_entity.type
_entity.pdbx_description
1 polymer ?
#
loop_
_entity_poly.entity_id
_entity_poly.type
_entity_poly.pdbx_seq_one_letter_code
_entity_poly.pdbx_strand_id
1 'polypeptide(L)'
;MDSMVDQQSQQPLEGQDRDARGGNEVNARSGEFTFNCPSTTDLRATDGLPLGANSQAQSAARSASSAEHASSATSSFIQVEDWDDSASLTDSVQTFPEEFGRTYHAYRAGSYLFPNDNTEQERLGIMGECYKMIMKGKLYLAPLSTRRPPKNILDIATGIGDWAIQMGDIFPNATIIGTDLSPIQPNDVPPNVYFYVEDSTSGCWSDFETQIAQQAFNALEPGGWFESQETDCIPLCDDDTLDPQGPVATWCNDLIAAADKLERPAIFGEKLKEIYERVGFVDVHQRIIKMPINGWAKDSRLKQVGWMWADHMLDGLSGFSYQLLNKAFERTSAQIETMLSAANSLIGVSN
;
A
#
# COMPACT_ATOMS: atom_id res chain seq x y z
N MET A 1 66.41 3.18 -20.05
CA MET A 1 66.63 2.84 -18.66
C MET A 1 65.27 3.11 -18.01
N ASP A 2 64.44 2.24 -18.21
CA ASP A 2 63.74 1.24 -17.36
C ASP A 2 63.30 1.80 -16.01
N SER A 3 62.02 2.01 -15.87
CA SER A 3 61.34 1.84 -14.61
C SER A 3 59.91 1.37 -14.86
N MET A 4 59.64 0.20 -14.35
CA MET A 4 58.36 -0.53 -14.31
C MET A 4 57.26 0.32 -13.69
N VAL A 5 56.11 0.37 -14.37
CA VAL A 5 54.86 0.85 -13.82
C VAL A 5 54.08 -0.37 -13.33
N ASP A 6 53.86 -0.39 -12.04
CA ASP A 6 53.09 -1.38 -11.31
C ASP A 6 51.59 -1.16 -11.62
N GLN A 7 51.00 -2.12 -12.29
CA GLN A 7 49.55 -2.17 -12.53
C GLN A 7 48.86 -2.79 -11.31
N GLN A 8 48.39 -1.97 -10.42
CA GLN A 8 47.36 -2.42 -9.45
C GLN A 8 45.96 -2.30 -10.07
N SER A 9 45.44 -3.47 -10.38
CA SER A 9 44.09 -3.71 -10.81
C SER A 9 43.08 -3.19 -9.77
N GLN A 10 42.36 -2.15 -10.11
CA GLN A 10 41.17 -1.75 -9.38
C GLN A 10 40.01 -2.70 -9.76
N GLN A 11 39.62 -3.57 -8.83
CA GLN A 11 38.36 -4.31 -8.89
C GLN A 11 37.21 -3.36 -8.65
N PRO A 12 36.08 -3.50 -9.38
CA PRO A 12 34.85 -2.77 -9.08
C PRO A 12 34.29 -3.26 -7.75
N LEU A 13 33.94 -2.34 -6.88
CA LEU A 13 33.14 -2.63 -5.70
C LEU A 13 31.73 -3.05 -6.15
N GLU A 14 31.54 -4.36 -6.29
CA GLU A 14 30.21 -4.96 -6.35
C GLU A 14 29.48 -4.62 -5.08
N GLY A 15 28.28 -4.01 -5.24
CA GLY A 15 27.38 -3.77 -4.13
C GLY A 15 27.13 -5.08 -3.38
N GLN A 16 27.48 -5.11 -2.09
CA GLN A 16 27.22 -6.25 -1.25
C GLN A 16 25.70 -6.37 -1.06
N ASP A 17 25.08 -7.18 -1.93
CA ASP A 17 23.84 -7.88 -1.59
C ASP A 17 24.19 -8.76 -0.38
N ARG A 18 23.81 -8.33 0.80
CA ARG A 18 23.83 -9.24 1.97
C ARG A 18 22.67 -10.19 1.79
N ASP A 19 22.89 -11.25 1.04
CA ASP A 19 22.09 -12.45 1.13
C ASP A 19 22.21 -12.99 2.55
N ALA A 20 21.20 -12.74 3.36
CA ALA A 20 20.98 -13.53 4.57
C ALA A 20 20.67 -14.94 4.11
N ARG A 21 21.63 -15.85 4.22
CA ARG A 21 21.48 -17.27 3.90
C ARG A 21 20.45 -17.86 4.86
N GLY A 22 19.39 -18.39 4.32
CA GLY A 22 18.37 -19.16 5.02
C GLY A 22 17.02 -18.49 4.90
N GLY A 23 16.47 -18.45 3.72
CA GLY A 23 15.14 -17.96 3.48
C GLY A 23 14.29 -19.05 2.88
N ASN A 24 13.12 -19.08 3.27
CA ASN A 24 12.02 -19.89 2.84
C ASN A 24 11.00 -19.01 2.12
N GLU A 25 10.41 -19.46 1.02
CA GLU A 25 9.40 -18.75 0.19
C GLU A 25 7.98 -18.93 0.74
N VAL A 26 7.08 -17.96 0.57
CA VAL A 26 5.72 -17.99 1.17
C VAL A 26 4.71 -18.73 0.30
N ASN A 27 4.05 -19.73 0.84
CA ASN A 27 3.05 -20.52 0.12
C ASN A 27 1.79 -20.73 0.98
N ALA A 28 0.63 -20.27 0.53
CA ALA A 28 -0.61 -20.25 1.29
C ALA A 28 -1.60 -21.37 0.88
N ARG A 29 -2.49 -21.73 1.77
CA ARG A 29 -3.52 -22.76 1.55
C ARG A 29 -4.69 -22.23 0.71
N SER A 30 -5.38 -23.16 0.01
CA SER A 30 -6.53 -22.83 -0.82
C SER A 30 -7.77 -22.43 -0.04
N GLY A 31 -8.37 -21.36 -0.45
CA GLY A 31 -9.74 -20.97 -0.18
C GLY A 31 -10.23 -20.11 -1.33
N GLU A 32 -11.44 -20.34 -1.78
CA GLU A 32 -12.10 -19.47 -2.76
C GLU A 32 -12.15 -18.05 -2.22
N PHE A 33 -11.88 -17.05 -3.09
CA PHE A 33 -12.06 -15.64 -2.76
C PHE A 33 -13.52 -15.38 -2.42
N THR A 34 -13.88 -15.40 -1.16
CA THR A 34 -15.12 -14.80 -0.67
C THR A 34 -14.70 -13.57 0.12
N PHE A 35 -14.74 -12.41 -0.53
CA PHE A 35 -14.81 -11.17 0.21
C PHE A 35 -16.14 -11.18 0.97
N ASN A 36 -16.10 -11.51 2.26
CA ASN A 36 -17.17 -11.09 3.16
C ASN A 36 -16.97 -9.58 3.37
N CYS A 37 -17.43 -8.79 2.41
CA CYS A 37 -17.77 -7.41 2.68
C CYS A 37 -18.91 -7.44 3.70
N PRO A 38 -18.74 -6.93 4.94
CA PRO A 38 -19.87 -6.79 5.84
C PRO A 38 -20.83 -5.83 5.14
N SER A 39 -22.00 -6.34 4.78
CA SER A 39 -23.08 -5.55 4.22
C SER A 39 -23.26 -4.30 5.08
N THR A 40 -23.33 -3.14 4.45
CA THR A 40 -23.46 -1.80 5.05
C THR A 40 -24.73 -1.56 5.85
N THR A 41 -25.39 -2.61 6.36
CA THR A 41 -26.66 -2.55 7.10
C THR A 41 -26.54 -2.56 8.62
N ASP A 42 -25.34 -2.67 9.21
CA ASP A 42 -25.21 -2.81 10.69
C ASP A 42 -24.47 -1.66 11.41
N LEU A 43 -24.38 -0.47 10.84
CA LEU A 43 -24.01 0.72 11.61
C LEU A 43 -25.27 1.48 12.05
N ARG A 44 -25.95 0.96 13.07
CA ARG A 44 -26.90 1.76 13.86
C ARG A 44 -26.13 2.70 14.76
N ALA A 45 -26.22 4.00 14.45
CA ALA A 45 -25.93 5.06 15.40
C ALA A 45 -26.89 4.92 16.59
N THR A 46 -26.34 4.73 17.79
CA THR A 46 -27.05 4.96 19.05
C THR A 46 -26.90 6.45 19.36
N ASP A 47 -27.98 7.21 19.18
CA ASP A 47 -28.35 8.27 20.11
C ASP A 47 -29.83 8.61 19.96
N GLY A 48 -30.49 8.66 21.12
CA GLY A 48 -31.88 8.62 21.32
C GLY A 48 -32.63 9.93 21.09
N LEU A 49 -33.89 9.80 20.87
CA LEU A 49 -35.04 10.11 21.70
C LEU A 49 -36.33 10.02 20.85
N PRO A 50 -37.50 9.80 21.49
CA PRO A 50 -38.63 9.16 20.84
C PRO A 50 -39.71 10.13 20.41
N LEU A 51 -40.54 9.75 19.43
CA LEU A 51 -41.95 10.14 19.36
C LEU A 51 -42.75 9.33 18.32
N GLY A 52 -43.64 8.51 18.82
CA GLY A 52 -45.03 8.53 18.42
C GLY A 52 -45.54 7.62 17.31
N ALA A 53 -46.07 6.45 17.72
CA ALA A 53 -47.40 5.94 17.39
C ALA A 53 -47.74 5.32 16.00
N ASN A 54 -48.18 4.07 16.11
CA ASN A 54 -49.30 3.38 15.41
C ASN A 54 -49.12 3.04 13.92
N SER A 55 -49.39 1.85 13.45
CA SER A 55 -50.41 0.81 13.74
C SER A 55 -50.19 -0.42 12.85
N GLN A 56 -50.38 -1.60 13.39
CA GLN A 56 -51.13 -2.77 12.89
C GLN A 56 -50.95 -3.18 11.39
N ALA A 57 -50.81 -4.40 10.98
CA ALA A 57 -51.31 -5.67 11.52
C ALA A 57 -50.78 -6.87 10.69
N GLN A 58 -50.66 -8.01 11.37
CA GLN A 58 -51.15 -9.37 11.00
C GLN A 58 -50.57 -10.03 9.72
N SER A 59 -49.92 -11.08 9.85
CA SER A 59 -50.12 -12.48 10.20
C SER A 59 -50.23 -13.38 8.97
N ALA A 60 -49.46 -14.41 8.90
CA ALA A 60 -49.96 -15.79 8.80
C ALA A 60 -48.80 -16.80 8.71
N ALA A 61 -48.88 -17.76 9.56
CA ALA A 61 -48.06 -18.95 9.68
C ALA A 61 -48.51 -20.05 8.72
N ARG A 62 -47.66 -21.06 8.62
CA ARG A 62 -47.84 -22.51 8.37
C ARG A 62 -46.96 -22.99 7.22
N SER A 63 -46.33 -24.13 7.23
CA SER A 63 -46.23 -25.27 8.15
C SER A 63 -45.10 -26.17 7.65
N ALA A 64 -44.54 -26.95 8.54
CA ALA A 64 -43.52 -27.96 8.35
C ALA A 64 -43.92 -29.12 7.43
N SER A 65 -42.95 -29.74 6.77
CA SER A 65 -42.84 -31.20 6.77
C SER A 65 -41.42 -31.65 6.41
N SER A 66 -40.95 -32.55 7.19
CA SER A 66 -39.72 -33.37 7.15
C SER A 66 -39.64 -34.28 5.95
N ALA A 67 -38.44 -34.48 5.41
CA ALA A 67 -38.00 -35.81 4.96
C ALA A 67 -36.45 -35.83 4.81
N GLU A 68 -35.90 -36.92 5.24
CA GLU A 68 -34.49 -37.30 5.41
C GLU A 68 -33.80 -37.71 4.12
N HIS A 69 -32.45 -37.69 4.21
CA HIS A 69 -31.43 -38.49 3.51
C HIS A 69 -31.07 -38.14 2.07
N ALA A 70 -29.87 -37.60 1.87
CA ALA A 70 -28.75 -38.39 1.29
C ALA A 70 -27.52 -37.49 1.16
N SER A 71 -26.40 -37.95 1.72
CA SER A 71 -25.05 -37.53 1.48
C SER A 71 -24.75 -37.55 -0.03
N SER A 72 -24.42 -36.39 -0.59
CA SER A 72 -23.55 -36.29 -1.76
C SER A 72 -22.74 -35.00 -1.62
N ALA A 73 -21.43 -35.18 -1.49
CA ALA A 73 -20.47 -34.11 -1.59
C ALA A 73 -20.56 -33.53 -3.00
N THR A 74 -21.36 -32.50 -3.18
CA THR A 74 -21.34 -31.65 -4.35
C THR A 74 -20.40 -30.49 -4.01
N SER A 75 -19.25 -30.49 -4.68
CA SER A 75 -18.40 -29.34 -4.91
C SER A 75 -19.32 -28.15 -5.26
N SER A 76 -19.54 -27.25 -4.30
CA SER A 76 -20.21 -26.00 -4.57
C SER A 76 -19.18 -25.10 -5.27
N PHE A 77 -19.14 -25.17 -6.59
CA PHE A 77 -18.66 -24.07 -7.39
C PHE A 77 -19.58 -22.90 -7.04
N ILE A 78 -19.05 -21.88 -6.39
CA ILE A 78 -19.69 -20.57 -6.39
C ILE A 78 -19.56 -20.10 -7.83
N GLN A 79 -20.66 -20.22 -8.58
CA GLN A 79 -20.82 -19.49 -9.82
C GLN A 79 -20.75 -18.03 -9.42
N VAL A 80 -19.79 -17.31 -10.02
CA VAL A 80 -19.77 -15.85 -10.04
C VAL A 80 -20.93 -15.47 -10.97
N GLU A 81 -22.15 -15.63 -10.46
CA GLU A 81 -23.34 -15.09 -11.06
C GLU A 81 -23.50 -13.66 -10.54
N ASP A 82 -23.34 -12.72 -11.49
CA ASP A 82 -23.71 -11.32 -11.38
C ASP A 82 -23.05 -10.54 -10.23
N TRP A 83 -21.79 -10.17 -10.42
CA TRP A 83 -21.19 -9.00 -9.74
C TRP A 83 -21.79 -7.69 -10.34
N ASP A 84 -23.10 -7.58 -10.37
CA ASP A 84 -23.82 -6.36 -10.73
C ASP A 84 -24.18 -5.53 -9.48
N ASP A 85 -23.47 -5.76 -8.37
CA ASP A 85 -23.47 -4.91 -7.20
C ASP A 85 -22.37 -3.84 -7.25
N SER A 86 -21.85 -3.51 -8.42
CA SER A 86 -21.14 -2.27 -8.64
C SER A 86 -22.15 -1.13 -8.55
N ALA A 87 -22.55 -0.77 -7.34
CA ALA A 87 -23.25 0.48 -7.11
C ALA A 87 -22.34 1.56 -7.71
N SER A 88 -22.82 2.24 -8.76
CA SER A 88 -22.16 3.41 -9.31
C SER A 88 -21.72 4.30 -8.17
N LEU A 89 -20.43 4.68 -8.10
CA LEU A 89 -19.90 5.54 -7.06
C LEU A 89 -20.85 6.73 -6.89
N THR A 90 -21.37 6.92 -5.69
CA THR A 90 -22.24 8.04 -5.42
C THR A 90 -21.44 9.33 -5.53
N ASP A 91 -22.08 10.43 -5.94
CA ASP A 91 -21.43 11.76 -6.04
C ASP A 91 -20.68 12.14 -4.75
N SER A 92 -21.15 11.65 -3.59
CA SER A 92 -20.52 11.89 -2.29
C SER A 92 -19.12 11.28 -2.15
N VAL A 93 -18.81 10.17 -2.82
CA VAL A 93 -17.47 9.55 -2.79
C VAL A 93 -16.51 10.26 -3.73
N GLN A 94 -17.04 10.91 -4.78
CA GLN A 94 -16.28 11.67 -5.76
C GLN A 94 -16.06 13.14 -5.36
N THR A 95 -16.78 13.63 -4.34
CA THR A 95 -16.63 14.99 -3.84
C THR A 95 -15.56 15.03 -2.75
N PHE A 96 -14.33 15.28 -3.15
CA PHE A 96 -13.16 15.27 -2.25
C PHE A 96 -13.15 16.49 -1.32
N PRO A 97 -13.10 16.29 0.02
CA PRO A 97 -12.94 17.37 0.96
C PRO A 97 -11.59 18.07 0.79
N GLU A 98 -11.56 19.39 0.98
CA GLU A 98 -10.36 20.20 0.91
C GLU A 98 -9.91 20.63 2.31
N GLU A 99 -8.65 20.33 2.65
CA GLU A 99 -7.98 20.79 3.87
C GLU A 99 -6.55 21.24 3.52
N PHE A 100 -6.08 22.32 4.10
CA PHE A 100 -4.72 22.88 3.86
C PHE A 100 -4.39 23.13 2.37
N GLY A 101 -5.41 23.43 1.54
CA GLY A 101 -5.25 23.62 0.09
C GLY A 101 -4.98 22.34 -0.70
N ARG A 102 -5.23 21.19 -0.10
CA ARG A 102 -5.11 19.86 -0.72
C ARG A 102 -6.44 19.12 -0.65
N THR A 103 -6.72 18.20 -1.57
CA THR A 103 -7.89 17.33 -1.51
C THR A 103 -7.58 15.97 -0.92
N TYR A 104 -8.56 15.37 -0.27
CA TYR A 104 -8.44 14.08 0.42
C TYR A 104 -9.61 13.16 0.07
N HIS A 105 -9.46 11.86 0.33
CA HIS A 105 -10.53 10.89 0.08
C HIS A 105 -11.80 11.21 0.87
N ALA A 106 -12.96 11.03 0.24
CA ALA A 106 -14.27 11.25 0.84
C ALA A 106 -14.82 10.00 1.53
N TYR A 107 -14.59 8.82 0.95
CA TYR A 107 -14.97 7.55 1.55
C TYR A 107 -14.19 7.32 2.84
N ARG A 108 -14.91 7.13 3.96
CA ARG A 108 -14.31 7.04 5.31
C ARG A 108 -13.32 8.18 5.61
N ALA A 109 -13.73 9.42 5.37
CA ALA A 109 -12.91 10.61 5.51
C ALA A 109 -12.10 10.61 6.82
N GLY A 110 -10.78 10.87 6.70
CA GLY A 110 -9.85 10.89 7.83
C GLY A 110 -9.25 9.53 8.20
N SER A 111 -9.63 8.42 7.56
CA SER A 111 -8.96 7.12 7.77
C SER A 111 -7.56 7.08 7.17
N TYR A 112 -7.28 7.83 6.11
CA TYR A 112 -5.95 8.04 5.53
C TYR A 112 -5.60 9.53 5.53
N LEU A 113 -4.34 9.88 5.78
CA LEU A 113 -3.95 11.26 6.07
C LEU A 113 -3.21 11.95 4.92
N PHE A 114 -2.97 11.24 3.83
CA PHE A 114 -2.31 11.82 2.66
C PHE A 114 -3.36 12.29 1.63
N PRO A 115 -3.02 13.31 0.82
CA PRO A 115 -3.94 13.86 -0.17
C PRO A 115 -4.19 12.89 -1.34
N ASN A 116 -5.11 13.28 -2.23
CA ASN A 116 -5.42 12.54 -3.45
C ASN A 116 -5.47 13.43 -4.71
N ASP A 117 -4.98 14.67 -4.59
CA ASP A 117 -4.94 15.64 -5.68
C ASP A 117 -3.88 15.29 -6.76
N ASN A 118 -3.85 16.09 -7.83
CA ASN A 118 -2.93 15.85 -8.96
C ASN A 118 -1.46 15.80 -8.53
N THR A 119 -1.03 16.66 -7.61
CA THR A 119 0.36 16.66 -7.10
C THR A 119 0.68 15.33 -6.43
N GLU A 120 -0.25 14.79 -5.66
CA GLU A 120 -0.07 13.49 -5.02
C GLU A 120 -0.08 12.36 -6.05
N GLN A 121 -0.95 12.42 -7.06
CA GLN A 121 -0.99 11.42 -8.13
C GLN A 121 0.31 11.41 -8.95
N GLU A 122 0.86 12.57 -9.28
CA GLU A 122 2.17 12.71 -9.95
C GLU A 122 3.29 12.13 -9.08
N ARG A 123 3.29 12.44 -7.78
CA ARG A 123 4.24 11.89 -6.80
C ARG A 123 4.17 10.37 -6.73
N LEU A 124 2.98 9.78 -6.70
CA LEU A 124 2.77 8.32 -6.70
C LEU A 124 3.31 7.68 -7.98
N GLY A 125 3.14 8.32 -9.13
CA GLY A 125 3.73 7.87 -10.40
C GLY A 125 5.26 7.84 -10.34
N ILE A 126 5.89 8.88 -9.81
CA ILE A 126 7.36 8.94 -9.60
C ILE A 126 7.80 7.80 -8.66
N MET A 127 7.08 7.56 -7.56
CA MET A 127 7.37 6.48 -6.62
C MET A 127 7.34 5.10 -7.30
N GLY A 128 6.30 4.82 -8.08
CA GLY A 128 6.16 3.57 -8.82
C GLY A 128 7.33 3.33 -9.80
N GLU A 129 7.74 4.35 -10.55
CA GLU A 129 8.89 4.25 -11.44
C GLU A 129 10.21 4.06 -10.67
N CYS A 130 10.40 4.70 -9.52
CA CYS A 130 11.55 4.48 -8.65
C CYS A 130 11.61 3.01 -8.17
N TYR A 131 10.49 2.45 -7.73
CA TYR A 131 10.41 1.04 -7.32
C TYR A 131 10.76 0.10 -8.47
N LYS A 132 10.17 0.31 -9.63
CA LYS A 132 10.47 -0.46 -10.84
C LYS A 132 11.95 -0.36 -11.22
N MET A 133 12.54 0.84 -11.19
CA MET A 133 13.96 1.03 -11.50
C MET A 133 14.86 0.35 -10.48
N ILE A 134 14.58 0.45 -9.17
CA ILE A 134 15.44 -0.15 -8.14
C ILE A 134 15.32 -1.67 -8.16
N MET A 135 14.17 -2.22 -8.55
CA MET A 135 13.95 -3.64 -8.80
C MET A 135 14.42 -4.11 -10.19
N LYS A 136 15.19 -3.29 -10.90
CA LYS A 136 15.76 -3.61 -12.23
C LYS A 136 14.69 -3.91 -13.29
N GLY A 137 13.63 -3.12 -13.32
CA GLY A 137 12.51 -3.21 -14.26
C GLY A 137 11.45 -4.24 -13.89
N LYS A 138 11.50 -4.84 -12.71
CA LYS A 138 10.48 -5.76 -12.24
C LYS A 138 9.37 -5.02 -11.52
N LEU A 139 8.12 -5.48 -11.68
CA LEU A 139 6.96 -5.00 -10.92
C LEU A 139 6.74 -5.80 -9.65
N TYR A 140 7.25 -7.03 -9.60
CA TYR A 140 7.09 -7.96 -8.49
C TYR A 140 8.31 -8.86 -8.37
N LEU A 141 8.52 -9.44 -7.19
CA LEU A 141 9.58 -10.42 -6.90
C LEU A 141 9.02 -11.84 -6.69
N ALA A 142 7.73 -11.97 -6.45
CA ALA A 142 7.05 -13.25 -6.39
C ALA A 142 7.35 -14.09 -7.65
N PRO A 143 7.57 -15.41 -7.56
CA PRO A 143 8.00 -16.24 -8.69
C PRO A 143 6.85 -16.58 -9.63
N LEU A 144 6.09 -15.59 -10.01
CA LEU A 144 5.03 -15.71 -11.01
C LEU A 144 5.62 -16.07 -12.37
N SER A 145 4.92 -16.86 -13.14
CA SER A 145 5.40 -17.37 -14.42
C SER A 145 4.31 -17.34 -15.48
N THR A 146 4.65 -16.91 -16.68
CA THR A 146 3.76 -16.99 -17.84
C THR A 146 3.42 -18.44 -18.25
N ARG A 147 4.16 -19.45 -17.76
CA ARG A 147 3.83 -20.89 -17.95
C ARG A 147 2.75 -21.37 -16.98
N ARG A 148 2.64 -20.76 -15.82
CA ARG A 148 1.59 -20.94 -14.82
C ARG A 148 1.16 -19.56 -14.35
N PRO A 149 0.41 -18.83 -15.19
CA PRO A 149 0.01 -17.47 -14.86
C PRO A 149 -0.97 -17.52 -13.69
N PRO A 150 -0.97 -16.48 -12.84
CA PRO A 150 -2.03 -16.31 -11.85
C PRO A 150 -3.38 -16.15 -12.57
N LYS A 151 -4.46 -16.59 -11.94
CA LYS A 151 -5.82 -16.37 -12.44
C LYS A 151 -6.39 -15.05 -11.95
N ASN A 152 -6.09 -14.72 -10.70
CA ASN A 152 -6.55 -13.51 -10.03
C ASN A 152 -5.38 -12.83 -9.35
N ILE A 153 -5.34 -11.51 -9.42
CA ILE A 153 -4.36 -10.66 -8.72
C ILE A 153 -5.16 -9.56 -8.01
N LEU A 154 -4.88 -9.36 -6.73
CA LEU A 154 -5.41 -8.26 -5.95
C LEU A 154 -4.28 -7.29 -5.62
N ASP A 155 -4.48 -6.01 -5.93
CA ASP A 155 -3.60 -4.89 -5.60
C ASP A 155 -4.27 -4.05 -4.52
N ILE A 156 -3.78 -4.16 -3.29
CA ILE A 156 -4.35 -3.47 -2.11
C ILE A 156 -3.69 -2.11 -1.98
N ALA A 157 -4.49 -1.04 -1.81
CA ALA A 157 -4.06 0.35 -1.82
C ALA A 157 -3.37 0.71 -3.15
N THR A 158 -4.07 0.43 -4.25
CA THR A 158 -3.58 0.54 -5.63
C THR A 158 -3.17 1.98 -6.04
N GLY A 159 -3.56 3.01 -5.26
CA GLY A 159 -3.28 4.40 -5.55
C GLY A 159 -3.82 4.83 -6.91
N ILE A 160 -2.94 5.26 -7.81
CA ILE A 160 -3.31 5.65 -9.19
C ILE A 160 -3.54 4.47 -10.13
N GLY A 161 -3.34 3.22 -9.68
CA GLY A 161 -3.61 2.02 -10.44
C GLY A 161 -2.52 1.56 -11.41
N ASP A 162 -1.39 2.25 -11.49
CA ASP A 162 -0.33 2.00 -12.46
C ASP A 162 0.23 0.57 -12.38
N TRP A 163 0.41 0.04 -11.18
CA TRP A 163 0.90 -1.32 -11.00
C TRP A 163 -0.11 -2.35 -11.51
N ALA A 164 -1.39 -2.19 -11.13
CA ALA A 164 -2.47 -3.09 -11.56
C ALA A 164 -2.63 -3.07 -13.09
N ILE A 165 -2.55 -1.91 -13.73
CA ILE A 165 -2.62 -1.75 -15.19
C ILE A 165 -1.46 -2.50 -15.86
N GLN A 166 -0.22 -2.30 -15.40
CA GLN A 166 0.95 -3.00 -15.94
C GLN A 166 0.87 -4.52 -15.73
N MET A 167 0.32 -4.98 -14.60
CA MET A 167 0.07 -6.41 -14.37
C MET A 167 -1.01 -6.97 -15.31
N GLY A 168 -2.03 -6.17 -15.64
CA GLY A 168 -3.05 -6.52 -16.63
C GLY A 168 -2.44 -6.80 -18.01
N ASP A 169 -1.48 -5.99 -18.44
CA ASP A 169 -0.75 -6.16 -19.70
C ASP A 169 0.14 -7.42 -19.68
N ILE A 170 0.80 -7.70 -18.55
CA ILE A 170 1.67 -8.89 -18.40
C ILE A 170 0.86 -10.18 -18.37
N PHE A 171 -0.31 -10.19 -17.73
CA PHE A 171 -1.17 -11.34 -17.53
C PHE A 171 -2.58 -11.11 -18.11
N PRO A 172 -2.73 -11.03 -19.45
CA PRO A 172 -3.99 -10.63 -20.09
C PRO A 172 -5.16 -11.60 -19.85
N ASN A 173 -4.89 -12.81 -19.35
CA ASN A 173 -5.91 -13.81 -19.00
C ASN A 173 -6.20 -13.88 -17.50
N ALA A 174 -5.54 -13.05 -16.68
CA ALA A 174 -5.82 -12.94 -15.26
C ALA A 174 -6.84 -11.83 -15.02
N THR A 175 -7.65 -11.95 -13.99
CA THR A 175 -8.45 -10.84 -13.46
C THR A 175 -7.58 -10.06 -12.48
N ILE A 176 -7.43 -8.77 -12.71
CA ILE A 176 -6.67 -7.86 -11.85
C ILE A 176 -7.66 -6.95 -11.15
N ILE A 177 -7.62 -6.93 -9.84
CA ILE A 177 -8.47 -6.06 -9.02
C ILE A 177 -7.55 -5.13 -8.22
N GLY A 178 -7.75 -3.82 -8.36
CA GLY A 178 -7.13 -2.79 -7.52
C GLY A 178 -8.15 -2.20 -6.57
N THR A 179 -7.80 -2.06 -5.29
CA THR A 179 -8.65 -1.42 -4.27
C THR A 179 -7.95 -0.22 -3.65
N ASP A 180 -8.70 0.85 -3.39
CA ASP A 180 -8.20 2.05 -2.73
C ASP A 180 -9.35 2.80 -2.05
N LEU A 181 -9.03 3.72 -1.14
CA LEU A 181 -10.00 4.64 -0.52
C LEU A 181 -10.44 5.77 -1.47
N SER A 182 -9.63 6.07 -2.48
CA SER A 182 -9.83 7.17 -3.42
C SER A 182 -10.11 6.65 -4.82
N PRO A 183 -11.21 7.04 -5.48
CA PRO A 183 -11.48 6.73 -6.88
C PRO A 183 -10.70 7.68 -7.82
N ILE A 184 -9.38 7.56 -7.82
CA ILE A 184 -8.47 8.40 -8.62
C ILE A 184 -7.86 7.66 -9.82
N GLN A 185 -8.23 6.39 -10.01
CA GLN A 185 -7.72 5.54 -11.08
C GLN A 185 -8.31 5.97 -12.44
N PRO A 186 -7.57 5.76 -13.55
CA PRO A 186 -8.06 6.09 -14.89
C PRO A 186 -9.22 5.18 -15.33
N ASN A 187 -10.10 5.71 -16.19
CA ASN A 187 -11.20 4.93 -16.77
C ASN A 187 -10.78 4.09 -17.98
N ASP A 188 -9.71 4.46 -18.67
CA ASP A 188 -9.20 3.74 -19.85
C ASP A 188 -8.11 2.76 -19.41
N VAL A 189 -8.50 1.53 -19.17
CA VAL A 189 -7.66 0.46 -18.62
C VAL A 189 -7.81 -0.83 -19.42
N PRO A 190 -6.87 -1.78 -19.32
CA PRO A 190 -7.01 -3.11 -19.93
C PRO A 190 -8.33 -3.78 -19.51
N PRO A 191 -8.98 -4.57 -20.40
CA PRO A 191 -10.31 -5.13 -20.14
C PRO A 191 -10.36 -6.16 -19.00
N ASN A 192 -9.22 -6.56 -18.48
CA ASN A 192 -9.08 -7.49 -17.38
C ASN A 192 -8.68 -6.80 -16.05
N VAL A 193 -8.67 -5.45 -16.01
CA VAL A 193 -8.34 -4.65 -14.81
C VAL A 193 -9.61 -3.95 -14.32
N TYR A 194 -9.84 -4.03 -13.01
CA TYR A 194 -11.02 -3.46 -12.34
C TYR A 194 -10.58 -2.72 -11.09
N PHE A 195 -11.19 -1.57 -10.80
CA PHE A 195 -10.92 -0.79 -9.59
C PHE A 195 -12.17 -0.65 -8.73
N TYR A 196 -11.98 -0.78 -7.41
CA TYR A 196 -13.05 -0.64 -6.42
C TYR A 196 -12.61 0.30 -5.29
N VAL A 197 -13.57 1.08 -4.78
CA VAL A 197 -13.36 1.88 -3.58
C VAL A 197 -13.64 1.01 -2.36
N GLU A 198 -12.60 0.69 -1.60
CA GLU A 198 -12.67 -0.20 -0.46
C GLU A 198 -11.68 0.22 0.63
N ASP A 199 -12.06 0.00 1.89
CA ASP A 199 -11.19 0.15 3.05
C ASP A 199 -10.70 -1.21 3.54
N SER A 200 -9.46 -1.52 3.26
CA SER A 200 -8.82 -2.77 3.67
C SER A 200 -8.47 -2.85 5.16
N THR A 201 -8.69 -1.75 5.93
CA THR A 201 -8.22 -1.65 7.33
C THR A 201 -9.18 -2.21 8.36
N SER A 202 -10.42 -2.54 8.03
CA SER A 202 -11.49 -2.87 9.01
C SER A 202 -11.66 -1.82 10.13
N GLY A 203 -11.10 -0.62 9.96
CA GLY A 203 -11.17 0.50 10.92
C GLY A 203 -10.17 0.45 12.08
N CYS A 204 -9.24 -0.51 12.13
CA CYS A 204 -8.19 -0.59 13.15
C CYS A 204 -6.80 -0.53 12.51
N TRP A 205 -6.09 0.57 12.73
CA TRP A 205 -4.75 0.79 12.16
C TRP A 205 -3.61 0.22 13.01
N SER A 206 -3.82 0.03 14.33
CA SER A 206 -2.77 -0.41 15.25
C SER A 206 -2.24 -1.83 14.95
N ASP A 207 -3.00 -2.63 14.22
CA ASP A 207 -2.62 -3.99 13.80
C ASP A 207 -2.88 -4.24 12.30
N PHE A 208 -2.80 -3.18 11.51
CA PHE A 208 -3.12 -3.14 10.09
C PHE A 208 -2.38 -4.23 9.30
N GLU A 209 -1.05 -4.32 9.51
CA GLU A 209 -0.21 -5.26 8.79
C GLU A 209 -0.61 -6.73 9.06
N THR A 210 -0.92 -7.05 10.32
CA THR A 210 -1.39 -8.40 10.69
C THR A 210 -2.76 -8.69 10.08
N GLN A 211 -3.66 -7.71 10.05
CA GLN A 211 -5.00 -7.88 9.49
C GLN A 211 -4.95 -8.11 7.98
N ILE A 212 -4.20 -7.30 7.24
CA ILE A 212 -4.01 -7.47 5.80
C ILE A 212 -3.37 -8.83 5.50
N ALA A 213 -2.30 -9.19 6.22
CA ALA A 213 -1.64 -10.47 6.05
C ALA A 213 -2.59 -11.65 6.32
N GLN A 214 -3.44 -11.56 7.36
CA GLN A 214 -4.42 -12.60 7.69
C GLN A 214 -5.52 -12.73 6.63
N GLN A 215 -6.02 -11.61 6.11
CA GLN A 215 -7.00 -11.61 5.04
C GLN A 215 -6.41 -12.19 3.75
N ALA A 216 -5.19 -11.77 3.38
CA ALA A 216 -4.48 -12.31 2.24
C ALA A 216 -4.25 -13.83 2.38
N PHE A 217 -3.81 -14.28 3.56
CA PHE A 217 -3.60 -15.71 3.84
C PHE A 217 -4.87 -16.53 3.67
N ASN A 218 -6.00 -16.01 4.15
CA ASN A 218 -7.30 -16.68 4.06
C ASN A 218 -7.85 -16.71 2.62
N ALA A 219 -7.53 -15.68 1.82
CA ALA A 219 -8.02 -15.52 0.45
C ALA A 219 -7.19 -16.27 -0.61
N LEU A 220 -5.92 -16.51 -0.33
CA LEU A 220 -5.01 -17.12 -1.28
C LEU A 220 -5.25 -18.63 -1.44
N GLU A 221 -5.22 -19.10 -2.70
CA GLU A 221 -5.17 -20.54 -3.02
C GLU A 221 -3.83 -21.15 -2.55
N PRO A 222 -3.75 -22.47 -2.31
CA PRO A 222 -2.47 -23.14 -2.07
C PRO A 222 -1.49 -22.92 -3.21
N GLY A 223 -0.32 -22.38 -2.88
CA GLY A 223 0.68 -21.99 -3.84
C GLY A 223 0.50 -20.57 -4.36
N GLY A 224 -0.46 -19.82 -3.83
CA GLY A 224 -0.60 -18.38 -4.04
C GLY A 224 0.50 -17.59 -3.33
N TRP A 225 0.76 -16.37 -3.80
CA TRP A 225 1.82 -15.49 -3.31
C TRP A 225 1.22 -14.20 -2.75
N PHE A 226 1.78 -13.77 -1.62
CA PHE A 226 1.55 -12.44 -1.05
C PHE A 226 2.88 -11.68 -1.09
N GLU A 227 2.89 -10.49 -1.65
CA GLU A 227 4.07 -9.62 -1.72
C GLU A 227 3.69 -8.23 -1.20
N SER A 228 4.52 -7.67 -0.35
CA SER A 228 4.40 -6.32 0.16
C SER A 228 5.65 -5.53 -0.23
N GLN A 229 5.46 -4.33 -0.75
CA GLN A 229 6.51 -3.40 -1.17
C GLN A 229 6.38 -2.12 -0.35
N GLU A 230 7.19 -2.03 0.70
CA GLU A 230 7.07 -0.98 1.71
C GLU A 230 8.32 -0.08 1.74
N THR A 231 8.14 1.14 2.24
CA THR A 231 9.23 2.07 2.50
C THR A 231 9.20 2.50 3.96
N ASP A 232 10.28 2.26 4.68
CA ASP A 232 10.46 2.84 6.01
C ASP A 232 10.86 4.32 5.89
N CYS A 233 10.22 5.17 6.69
CA CYS A 233 10.44 6.63 6.68
C CYS A 233 11.72 7.06 7.44
N ILE A 234 12.63 6.14 7.74
CA ILE A 234 13.88 6.45 8.46
C ILE A 234 14.98 6.77 7.46
N PRO A 235 15.53 8.00 7.44
CA PRO A 235 16.71 8.30 6.66
C PRO A 235 17.92 7.59 7.27
N LEU A 236 18.64 6.82 6.45
CA LEU A 236 19.86 6.13 6.84
C LEU A 236 21.08 6.79 6.17
N CYS A 237 22.23 6.72 6.83
CA CYS A 237 23.49 7.24 6.32
C CYS A 237 24.60 6.22 6.58
N ASP A 238 25.36 5.88 5.52
CA ASP A 238 26.43 4.87 5.61
C ASP A 238 27.79 5.46 6.04
N ASP A 239 27.95 6.79 5.96
CA ASP A 239 29.20 7.50 6.19
C ASP A 239 29.16 8.54 7.31
N ASP A 240 28.11 8.49 8.14
CA ASP A 240 27.89 9.36 9.30
C ASP A 240 27.81 10.88 8.95
N THR A 241 27.55 11.24 7.69
CA THR A 241 27.41 12.65 7.27
C THR A 241 26.02 13.21 7.55
N LEU A 242 25.02 12.40 7.82
CA LEU A 242 23.67 12.85 8.20
C LEU A 242 23.71 13.45 9.60
N ASP A 243 23.42 14.74 9.72
CA ASP A 243 23.20 15.34 11.03
C ASP A 243 21.88 14.82 11.63
N PRO A 244 21.92 14.05 12.74
CA PRO A 244 20.72 13.50 13.36
C PRO A 244 19.80 14.58 13.97
N GLN A 245 20.26 15.82 14.11
CA GLN A 245 19.50 17.01 14.52
C GLN A 245 19.23 17.95 13.35
N GLY A 246 19.66 17.59 12.17
CA GLY A 246 19.42 18.36 10.94
C GLY A 246 17.93 18.36 10.55
N PRO A 247 17.51 19.34 9.69
CA PRO A 247 16.11 19.52 9.34
C PRO A 247 15.43 18.29 8.73
N VAL A 248 16.11 17.50 7.91
CA VAL A 248 15.56 16.29 7.30
C VAL A 248 15.31 15.20 8.35
N ALA A 249 16.31 14.93 9.20
CA ALA A 249 16.17 13.96 10.28
C ALA A 249 15.08 14.37 11.28
N THR A 250 15.04 15.67 11.63
CA THR A 250 14.00 16.23 12.52
C THR A 250 12.60 16.07 11.91
N TRP A 251 12.45 16.39 10.63
CA TRP A 251 11.18 16.21 9.91
C TRP A 251 10.73 14.75 9.89
N CYS A 252 11.60 13.81 9.52
CA CYS A 252 11.28 12.39 9.54
C CYS A 252 10.90 11.90 10.95
N ASN A 253 11.66 12.29 11.97
CA ASN A 253 11.37 11.93 13.37
C ASN A 253 10.02 12.49 13.83
N ASP A 254 9.65 13.70 13.42
CA ASP A 254 8.36 14.31 13.73
C ASP A 254 7.21 13.54 13.04
N LEU A 255 7.39 13.10 11.78
CA LEU A 255 6.38 12.29 11.09
C LEU A 255 6.20 10.92 11.78
N ILE A 256 7.29 10.26 12.14
CA ILE A 256 7.26 8.97 12.85
C ILE A 256 6.55 9.14 14.20
N ALA A 257 6.94 10.14 15.00
CA ALA A 257 6.32 10.41 16.29
C ALA A 257 4.83 10.78 16.19
N ALA A 258 4.44 11.49 15.11
CA ALA A 258 3.05 11.82 14.83
C ALA A 258 2.24 10.56 14.45
N ALA A 259 2.80 9.71 13.61
CA ALA A 259 2.20 8.46 13.20
C ALA A 259 2.00 7.51 14.40
N ASP A 260 3.00 7.36 15.24
CA ASP A 260 2.93 6.56 16.47
C ASP A 260 1.86 7.09 17.43
N LYS A 261 1.78 8.43 17.61
CA LYS A 261 0.77 9.06 18.46
C LYS A 261 -0.65 8.83 17.96
N LEU A 262 -0.84 8.69 16.66
CA LEU A 262 -2.13 8.39 16.04
C LEU A 262 -2.37 6.88 15.87
N GLU A 263 -1.53 6.03 16.47
CA GLU A 263 -1.58 4.57 16.37
C GLU A 263 -1.50 4.07 14.91
N ARG A 264 -0.74 4.78 14.06
CA ARG A 264 -0.49 4.47 12.64
C ARG A 264 1.01 4.36 12.39
N PRO A 265 1.66 3.27 12.82
CA PRO A 265 3.11 3.17 12.73
C PRO A 265 3.60 3.36 11.29
N ALA A 266 4.70 4.10 11.14
CA ALA A 266 5.32 4.39 9.85
C ALA A 266 6.61 3.58 9.63
N ILE A 267 6.91 2.63 10.53
CA ILE A 267 8.09 1.78 10.49
C ILE A 267 7.66 0.34 10.76
N PHE A 268 7.67 -0.49 9.76
CA PHE A 268 7.27 -1.89 9.88
C PHE A 268 8.17 -2.87 9.13
N GLY A 269 9.07 -2.40 8.27
CA GLY A 269 9.87 -3.27 7.41
C GLY A 269 10.55 -4.41 8.16
N GLU A 270 11.15 -4.15 9.33
CA GLU A 270 11.79 -5.20 10.14
C GLU A 270 10.80 -6.21 10.74
N LYS A 271 9.54 -5.84 10.94
CA LYS A 271 8.50 -6.66 11.60
C LYS A 271 7.69 -7.51 10.62
N LEU A 272 7.63 -7.13 9.34
CA LEU A 272 6.75 -7.77 8.35
C LEU A 272 7.01 -9.26 8.23
N LYS A 273 8.27 -9.67 8.18
CA LYS A 273 8.62 -11.09 8.10
C LYS A 273 8.04 -11.90 9.27
N GLU A 274 8.21 -11.42 10.50
CA GLU A 274 7.68 -12.09 11.70
C GLU A 274 6.14 -12.12 11.71
N ILE A 275 5.49 -11.05 11.22
CA ILE A 275 4.04 -10.99 11.09
C ILE A 275 3.56 -12.06 10.11
N TYR A 276 4.16 -12.16 8.94
CA TYR A 276 3.76 -13.12 7.92
C TYR A 276 4.00 -14.58 8.36
N GLU A 277 5.13 -14.87 8.99
CA GLU A 277 5.41 -16.19 9.55
C GLU A 277 4.40 -16.57 10.65
N ARG A 278 4.03 -15.63 11.52
CA ARG A 278 3.04 -15.81 12.58
C ARG A 278 1.63 -16.05 12.05
N VAL A 279 1.24 -15.38 10.97
CA VAL A 279 -0.04 -15.58 10.28
C VAL A 279 -0.13 -16.98 9.66
N GLY A 280 1.02 -17.57 9.30
CA GLY A 280 1.09 -18.94 8.77
C GLY A 280 1.64 -19.04 7.36
N PHE A 281 2.11 -17.95 6.79
CA PHE A 281 2.84 -18.01 5.53
C PHE A 281 4.12 -18.83 5.72
N VAL A 282 4.46 -19.63 4.72
CA VAL A 282 5.70 -20.41 4.65
C VAL A 282 6.58 -19.84 3.56
N ASP A 283 7.88 -20.10 3.63
CA ASP A 283 8.83 -19.63 2.63
C ASP A 283 8.86 -18.08 2.54
N VAL A 284 8.97 -17.38 3.68
CA VAL A 284 8.97 -15.92 3.74
C VAL A 284 10.34 -15.34 3.42
N HIS A 285 10.45 -14.64 2.30
CA HIS A 285 11.63 -13.87 1.93
C HIS A 285 11.45 -12.40 2.24
N GLN A 286 12.46 -11.80 2.85
CA GLN A 286 12.56 -10.35 3.01
C GLN A 286 13.79 -9.84 2.26
N ARG A 287 13.59 -8.80 1.47
CA ARG A 287 14.67 -8.12 0.77
C ARG A 287 14.67 -6.63 1.10
N ILE A 288 15.76 -6.17 1.72
CA ILE A 288 15.96 -4.75 2.00
C ILE A 288 16.75 -4.13 0.85
N ILE A 289 16.22 -3.06 0.26
CA ILE A 289 16.83 -2.34 -0.85
C ILE A 289 17.02 -0.88 -0.42
N LYS A 290 18.24 -0.36 -0.54
CA LYS A 290 18.52 1.04 -0.22
C LYS A 290 18.00 1.95 -1.33
N MET A 291 17.19 2.95 -0.99
CA MET A 291 16.70 4.00 -1.86
C MET A 291 17.58 5.25 -1.66
N PRO A 292 18.35 5.69 -2.67
CA PRO A 292 19.09 6.94 -2.54
C PRO A 292 18.13 8.13 -2.54
N ILE A 293 18.37 9.10 -1.64
CA ILE A 293 17.49 10.29 -1.48
C ILE A 293 17.89 11.42 -2.45
N ASN A 294 19.04 11.34 -3.12
CA ASN A 294 19.47 12.27 -4.17
C ASN A 294 20.48 11.64 -5.10
N GLY A 295 21.03 12.41 -6.04
CA GLY A 295 21.91 11.93 -7.10
C GLY A 295 23.37 11.63 -6.70
N TRP A 296 23.68 11.33 -5.45
CA TRP A 296 25.06 11.07 -4.96
C TRP A 296 25.66 9.74 -5.46
N ALA A 297 24.83 8.78 -5.82
CA ALA A 297 25.29 7.44 -6.22
C ALA A 297 26.19 7.48 -7.47
N LYS A 298 27.25 6.67 -7.48
CA LYS A 298 28.14 6.52 -8.65
C LYS A 298 27.50 5.70 -9.77
N ASP A 299 26.72 4.70 -9.43
CA ASP A 299 25.93 3.94 -10.39
C ASP A 299 24.89 4.84 -11.06
N SER A 300 24.87 4.86 -12.41
CA SER A 300 23.99 5.79 -13.15
C SER A 300 22.52 5.57 -12.92
N ARG A 301 22.09 4.32 -12.75
CA ARG A 301 20.70 3.97 -12.46
C ARG A 301 20.31 4.43 -11.06
N LEU A 302 21.13 4.14 -10.05
CA LEU A 302 20.87 4.59 -8.68
C LEU A 302 20.93 6.11 -8.55
N LYS A 303 21.83 6.77 -9.32
CA LYS A 303 21.86 8.23 -9.41
C LYS A 303 20.56 8.80 -9.95
N GLN A 304 20.01 8.22 -11.02
CA GLN A 304 18.74 8.63 -11.60
C GLN A 304 17.58 8.37 -10.61
N VAL A 305 17.55 7.20 -9.99
CA VAL A 305 16.57 6.90 -8.93
C VAL A 305 16.65 7.93 -7.81
N GLY A 306 17.86 8.30 -7.38
CA GLY A 306 18.06 9.28 -6.33
C GLY A 306 17.51 10.67 -6.66
N TRP A 307 17.66 11.13 -7.89
CA TRP A 307 17.05 12.41 -8.31
C TRP A 307 15.53 12.33 -8.33
N MET A 308 14.97 11.28 -8.93
CA MET A 308 13.53 11.07 -8.96
C MET A 308 12.95 10.92 -7.55
N TRP A 309 13.69 10.25 -6.65
CA TRP A 309 13.26 10.13 -5.26
C TRP A 309 13.34 11.45 -4.50
N ALA A 310 14.30 12.31 -4.82
CA ALA A 310 14.33 13.68 -4.29
C ALA A 310 13.09 14.48 -4.75
N ASP A 311 12.72 14.42 -6.02
CA ASP A 311 11.51 15.05 -6.54
C ASP A 311 10.25 14.49 -5.83
N HIS A 312 10.13 13.17 -5.71
CA HIS A 312 9.07 12.50 -4.94
C HIS A 312 8.98 13.02 -3.49
N MET A 313 10.11 13.19 -2.81
CA MET A 313 10.14 13.70 -1.44
C MET A 313 9.72 15.17 -1.37
N LEU A 314 10.18 16.00 -2.32
CA LEU A 314 9.87 17.43 -2.39
C LEU A 314 8.39 17.67 -2.65
N ASP A 315 7.79 16.97 -3.60
CA ASP A 315 6.36 17.03 -3.91
C ASP A 315 5.51 16.49 -2.76
N GLY A 316 6.04 15.50 -2.04
CA GLY A 316 5.38 14.87 -0.89
C GLY A 316 5.46 15.66 0.42
N LEU A 317 6.41 16.59 0.59
CA LEU A 317 6.67 17.28 1.87
C LEU A 317 5.40 17.81 2.54
N SER A 318 4.57 18.55 1.80
CA SER A 318 3.31 19.10 2.33
C SER A 318 2.27 18.00 2.60
N GLY A 319 2.13 17.07 1.66
CA GLY A 319 1.17 15.97 1.75
C GLY A 319 1.41 15.07 2.96
N PHE A 320 2.66 14.72 3.23
CA PHE A 320 3.06 13.91 4.39
C PHE A 320 2.88 14.64 5.72
N SER A 321 2.91 15.98 5.73
CA SER A 321 3.09 16.76 6.96
C SER A 321 1.81 17.39 7.49
N TYR A 322 0.98 18.00 6.63
CA TYR A 322 -0.08 18.87 7.12
C TYR A 322 -1.10 18.16 8.00
N GLN A 323 -1.83 17.19 7.49
CA GLN A 323 -2.85 16.50 8.28
C GLN A 323 -2.23 15.71 9.44
N LEU A 324 -1.13 15.02 9.19
CA LEU A 324 -0.47 14.17 10.18
C LEU A 324 0.00 14.98 11.39
N LEU A 325 0.77 16.06 11.17
CA LEU A 325 1.31 16.91 12.25
C LEU A 325 0.26 17.77 12.92
N ASN A 326 -0.76 18.22 12.17
CA ASN A 326 -1.87 18.94 12.74
C ASN A 326 -2.72 18.06 13.66
N LYS A 327 -3.13 16.86 13.20
CA LYS A 327 -3.93 15.92 13.99
C LYS A 327 -3.16 15.38 15.20
N ALA A 328 -1.87 15.09 15.04
CA ALA A 328 -1.07 14.55 16.13
C ALA A 328 -0.67 15.61 17.17
N PHE A 329 -0.25 16.79 16.74
CA PHE A 329 0.41 17.79 17.60
C PHE A 329 -0.25 19.17 17.57
N GLU A 330 -1.39 19.33 16.89
CA GLU A 330 -2.10 20.61 16.73
C GLU A 330 -1.22 21.71 16.11
N ARG A 331 -0.20 21.32 15.32
CA ARG A 331 0.68 22.29 14.66
C ARG A 331 -0.11 23.12 13.65
N THR A 332 0.10 24.43 13.69
CA THR A 332 -0.48 25.34 12.70
C THR A 332 0.24 25.24 11.35
N SER A 333 -0.43 25.64 10.26
CA SER A 333 0.18 25.69 8.92
C SER A 333 1.50 26.46 8.92
N ALA A 334 1.59 27.60 9.59
CA ALA A 334 2.81 28.39 9.66
C ALA A 334 3.99 27.67 10.34
N GLN A 335 3.70 26.88 11.38
CA GLN A 335 4.72 26.04 12.05
C GLN A 335 5.20 24.91 11.14
N ILE A 336 4.27 24.28 10.43
CA ILE A 336 4.58 23.22 9.47
C ILE A 336 5.42 23.78 8.32
N GLU A 337 5.01 24.89 7.69
CA GLU A 337 5.74 25.54 6.60
C GLU A 337 7.17 25.95 6.98
N THR A 338 7.36 26.46 8.20
CA THR A 338 8.70 26.79 8.70
C THR A 338 9.60 25.56 8.73
N MET A 339 9.09 24.42 9.19
CA MET A 339 9.81 23.15 9.21
C MET A 339 10.08 22.65 7.80
N LEU A 340 9.06 22.67 6.91
CA LEU A 340 9.19 22.20 5.53
C LEU A 340 10.19 23.04 4.73
N SER A 341 10.24 24.35 4.92
CA SER A 341 11.22 25.22 4.27
C SER A 341 12.65 24.84 4.62
N ALA A 342 12.91 24.42 5.86
CA ALA A 342 14.22 23.95 6.30
C ALA A 342 14.57 22.59 5.70
N ALA A 343 13.62 21.64 5.66
CA ALA A 343 13.84 20.32 5.06
C ALA A 343 14.03 20.40 3.53
N ASN A 344 13.21 21.21 2.84
CA ASN A 344 13.26 21.43 1.40
C ASN A 344 14.64 21.90 0.93
N SER A 345 15.26 22.83 1.66
CA SER A 345 16.58 23.37 1.32
C SER A 345 17.70 22.33 1.29
N LEU A 346 17.54 21.20 1.98
CA LEU A 346 18.54 20.11 2.05
C LEU A 346 18.25 18.96 1.09
N ILE A 347 16.99 18.61 0.88
CA ILE A 347 16.60 17.56 -0.08
C ILE A 347 16.90 18.02 -1.52
N GLY A 348 16.61 19.28 -1.84
CA GLY A 348 16.79 19.87 -3.17
C GLY A 348 18.23 20.27 -3.53
N VAL A 349 19.21 20.16 -2.63
CA VAL A 349 20.62 20.49 -2.94
C VAL A 349 21.24 19.35 -3.77
N SER A 350 21.29 19.58 -5.09
CA SER A 350 22.14 18.78 -6.00
C SER A 350 23.59 19.15 -5.76
N ASN A 351 24.37 18.28 -5.15
CA ASN A 351 25.82 18.40 -5.11
C ASN A 351 26.46 17.79 -6.35
#